data_d12083e2de855db2d2ed3c6064f630b4
#
_entry.id   d12083e2de855db2d2ed3c6064f630b4
#
_cell.length_a   1.000
_cell.length_b   1.000
_cell.length_c   1.000
_cell.angle_alpha   90.00
_cell.angle_beta   90.00
_cell.angle_gamma   90.00
#
_symmetry.space_group_name_H-M   'P 1'
#
loop_
_entity.id
_entity.type
_entity.pdbx_description
1 polymer ?
#
loop_
_entity_poly.entity_id
_entity_poly.type
_entity_poly.pdbx_seq_one_letter_code
_entity_poly.pdbx_strand_id
1 'polypeptide(L)'
;MDRGSVASGPGREATRPRVLVLGAAGRDFHCFNTVYRRDAACEVVAFTAAQIPGIAHRRYPPALAGDLYPAGIPIEDEAELEGLCRRLRVDRVVLAYSDLAHADVMHLASRALACGADFVMHGPQASMLASRLPVIAVSALRTGCGKSQTARWIVRRLARAGLRVAALRHPMPYGDLERQRAQRFATRADLDAAQCTIEEREEYEPYLEAGAQVYAGVDYAEVLALAEAGAQVVVWDGGNNDFPFLRPDLHLAIADALRPDQVTTHHPGETVARMADVFVVNKVDAAASADVQRLCDALRAVNPRARLVRTASPARLADPAAVRGRRVLVVEDGPTLTHGGMAYGAGFVAATRAGAAELVDPRASAAPEIAEVFARHPHLGRVLPAVGYGEAQREALRRTIEGSAAEVVVSATPMDLAALLRLEKPVVRVRYELEEADEPGLGAILDAFVAARVPGAPCAS
;
A
#
# COMPACT_ATOMS: atom_id res chain seq x y z
N MET A 1 -35.29 -1.64 57.38
CA MET A 1 -34.61 -0.73 56.46
C MET A 1 -34.90 -1.16 55.07
N ASP A 2 -35.79 -0.44 54.46
CA ASP A 2 -36.43 -0.73 53.17
C ASP A 2 -35.48 -0.44 52.02
N ARG A 3 -35.23 -1.45 51.14
CA ARG A 3 -34.46 -1.24 49.93
C ARG A 3 -35.41 -0.77 48.83
N GLY A 4 -35.42 0.55 48.63
CA GLY A 4 -36.18 1.16 47.57
C GLY A 4 -35.85 0.56 46.19
N SER A 5 -36.87 0.02 45.54
CA SER A 5 -36.91 -0.41 44.16
C SER A 5 -36.67 0.82 43.25
N VAL A 6 -35.55 0.81 42.55
CA VAL A 6 -35.32 1.78 41.46
C VAL A 6 -36.19 1.34 40.28
N ALA A 7 -37.24 2.08 40.02
CA ALA A 7 -38.09 1.86 38.87
C ALA A 7 -37.27 2.00 37.55
N SER A 8 -37.23 0.95 36.76
CA SER A 8 -36.78 0.95 35.38
C SER A 8 -37.71 1.88 34.56
N GLY A 9 -37.19 2.99 34.09
CA GLY A 9 -37.87 3.91 33.17
C GLY A 9 -38.25 3.17 31.85
N PRO A 10 -39.21 3.75 31.08
CA PRO A 10 -39.76 3.12 29.88
C PRO A 10 -38.64 2.83 28.88
N GLY A 11 -38.66 1.60 28.34
CA GLY A 11 -37.67 1.06 27.43
C GLY A 11 -37.33 2.01 26.29
N ARG A 12 -36.10 2.47 26.27
CA ARG A 12 -35.49 2.96 25.04
C ARG A 12 -35.53 1.77 24.07
N GLU A 13 -36.27 1.87 22.97
CA GLU A 13 -36.02 1.00 21.83
C GLU A 13 -34.51 1.01 21.62
N ALA A 14 -33.90 -0.17 21.62
CA ALA A 14 -32.45 -0.30 21.47
C ALA A 14 -32.08 0.21 20.08
N THR A 15 -31.80 1.49 19.98
CA THR A 15 -31.30 2.07 18.73
C THR A 15 -29.97 1.40 18.42
N ARG A 16 -29.85 0.87 17.20
CA ARG A 16 -28.61 0.25 16.72
C ARG A 16 -27.43 1.21 16.90
N PRO A 17 -26.28 0.77 17.47
CA PRO A 17 -25.10 1.61 17.57
C PRO A 17 -24.69 2.19 16.20
N ARG A 18 -24.42 3.47 16.19
CA ARG A 18 -24.03 4.24 14.99
C ARG A 18 -22.52 4.27 14.88
N VAL A 19 -22.00 3.78 13.76
CA VAL A 19 -20.57 3.56 13.53
C VAL A 19 -20.05 4.55 12.49
N LEU A 20 -18.98 5.27 12.81
CA LEU A 20 -18.19 6.06 11.87
C LEU A 20 -16.90 5.31 11.57
N VAL A 21 -16.63 5.01 10.29
CA VAL A 21 -15.40 4.33 9.88
C VAL A 21 -14.40 5.37 9.38
N LEU A 22 -13.24 5.45 10.02
CA LEU A 22 -12.16 6.32 9.59
C LEU A 22 -11.42 5.70 8.40
N GLY A 23 -11.34 6.47 7.31
CA GLY A 23 -10.80 6.07 6.03
C GLY A 23 -11.89 5.81 4.97
N ALA A 24 -11.51 5.94 3.68
CA ALA A 24 -12.39 5.70 2.54
C ALA A 24 -11.57 5.28 1.30
N ALA A 25 -10.79 4.21 1.41
CA ALA A 25 -9.89 3.76 0.35
C ALA A 25 -9.88 2.22 0.19
N GLY A 26 -8.97 1.55 0.84
CA GLY A 26 -8.73 0.12 0.67
C GLY A 26 -9.20 -0.69 1.86
N ARG A 27 -8.44 -0.63 2.94
CA ARG A 27 -8.68 -1.41 4.15
C ARG A 27 -10.00 -1.06 4.84
N ASP A 28 -10.38 0.20 4.85
CA ASP A 28 -11.62 0.71 5.41
C ASP A 28 -12.85 0.15 4.69
N PHE A 29 -12.89 0.17 3.35
CA PHE A 29 -13.95 -0.49 2.58
C PHE A 29 -13.92 -2.01 2.78
N HIS A 30 -12.74 -2.62 2.86
CA HIS A 30 -12.63 -4.04 3.17
C HIS A 30 -13.17 -4.37 4.58
N CYS A 31 -12.84 -3.55 5.57
CA CYS A 31 -13.37 -3.68 6.93
C CYS A 31 -14.91 -3.58 6.93
N PHE A 32 -15.47 -2.58 6.24
CA PHE A 32 -16.92 -2.46 6.09
C PHE A 32 -17.52 -3.69 5.41
N ASN A 33 -16.98 -4.10 4.28
CA ASN A 33 -17.50 -5.21 3.48
C ASN A 33 -17.51 -6.55 4.23
N THR A 34 -16.54 -6.75 5.13
CA THR A 34 -16.38 -8.02 5.86
C THR A 34 -17.04 -8.01 7.24
N VAL A 35 -17.03 -6.87 7.96
CA VAL A 35 -17.50 -6.79 9.34
C VAL A 35 -18.90 -6.20 9.42
N TYR A 36 -19.22 -5.16 8.64
CA TYR A 36 -20.41 -4.32 8.85
C TYR A 36 -21.49 -4.47 7.80
N ARG A 37 -21.15 -4.77 6.55
CA ARG A 37 -22.10 -4.75 5.41
C ARG A 37 -23.37 -5.56 5.65
N ARG A 38 -23.28 -6.67 6.39
CA ARG A 38 -24.37 -7.58 6.69
C ARG A 38 -24.77 -7.61 8.16
N ASP A 39 -24.14 -6.77 8.98
CA ASP A 39 -24.45 -6.70 10.41
C ASP A 39 -25.64 -5.77 10.68
N ALA A 40 -26.80 -6.38 10.88
CA ALA A 40 -28.02 -5.62 11.24
C ALA A 40 -28.01 -5.09 12.69
N ALA A 41 -27.04 -5.48 13.52
CA ALA A 41 -26.96 -5.02 14.91
C ALA A 41 -26.37 -3.61 15.05
N CYS A 42 -25.77 -3.05 14.01
CA CYS A 42 -25.24 -1.68 13.99
C CYS A 42 -25.54 -0.98 12.66
N GLU A 43 -25.27 0.32 12.59
CA GLU A 43 -25.42 1.12 11.39
C GLU A 43 -24.15 1.93 11.10
N VAL A 44 -23.49 1.70 9.96
CA VAL A 44 -22.39 2.56 9.50
C VAL A 44 -22.99 3.84 8.89
N VAL A 45 -22.75 4.96 9.53
CA VAL A 45 -23.39 6.24 9.17
C VAL A 45 -22.56 7.07 8.22
N ALA A 46 -21.23 6.92 8.22
CA ALA A 46 -20.32 7.54 7.27
C ALA A 46 -18.96 6.85 7.26
N PHE A 47 -18.20 7.09 6.19
CA PHE A 47 -16.74 6.97 6.11
C PHE A 47 -16.12 8.36 6.23
N THR A 48 -14.79 8.44 6.54
CA THR A 48 -14.05 9.70 6.46
C THR A 48 -12.95 9.65 5.40
N ALA A 49 -12.69 10.77 4.74
CA ALA A 49 -11.57 10.93 3.82
C ALA A 49 -10.40 11.61 4.52
N ALA A 50 -9.29 10.91 4.69
CA ALA A 50 -8.07 11.44 5.28
C ALA A 50 -6.87 11.38 4.33
N GLN A 51 -6.74 10.28 3.58
CA GLN A 51 -5.51 9.95 2.83
C GLN A 51 -5.63 10.14 1.32
N ILE A 52 -6.84 10.12 0.76
CA ILE A 52 -7.07 10.21 -0.70
C ILE A 52 -7.68 11.55 -1.06
N PRO A 53 -7.01 12.36 -1.90
CA PRO A 53 -7.57 13.63 -2.39
C PRO A 53 -8.84 13.42 -3.22
N GLY A 54 -9.83 14.29 -3.04
CA GLY A 54 -11.02 14.34 -3.89
C GLY A 54 -12.05 13.23 -3.67
N ILE A 55 -11.91 12.38 -2.63
CA ILE A 55 -12.91 11.37 -2.29
C ILE A 55 -13.95 11.88 -1.29
N ALA A 56 -13.65 12.94 -0.53
CA ALA A 56 -14.62 13.59 0.33
C ALA A 56 -15.86 14.06 -0.45
N HIS A 57 -17.04 14.03 0.20
CA HIS A 57 -18.34 14.38 -0.37
C HIS A 57 -18.86 13.43 -1.46
N ARG A 58 -18.16 12.31 -1.71
CA ARG A 58 -18.67 11.19 -2.50
C ARG A 58 -19.50 10.26 -1.61
N ARG A 59 -20.02 9.20 -2.23
CA ARG A 59 -20.73 8.13 -1.50
C ARG A 59 -20.13 6.78 -1.86
N TYR A 60 -20.03 5.91 -0.88
CA TYR A 60 -19.86 4.49 -1.14
C TYR A 60 -21.17 3.98 -1.75
N PRO A 61 -21.16 3.44 -2.98
CA PRO A 61 -22.37 3.23 -3.75
C PRO A 61 -23.33 2.19 -3.12
N PRO A 62 -24.65 2.33 -3.30
CA PRO A 62 -25.63 1.35 -2.82
C PRO A 62 -25.35 -0.07 -3.31
N ALA A 63 -24.93 -0.22 -4.58
CA ALA A 63 -24.61 -1.50 -5.18
C ALA A 63 -23.45 -2.25 -4.50
N LEU A 64 -22.56 -1.53 -3.82
CA LEU A 64 -21.46 -2.09 -3.02
C LEU A 64 -21.81 -2.17 -1.54
N ALA A 65 -22.62 -1.23 -1.05
CA ALA A 65 -23.00 -1.14 0.36
C ALA A 65 -23.97 -2.24 0.80
N GLY A 66 -24.79 -2.75 -0.14
CA GLY A 66 -25.73 -3.86 0.12
C GLY A 66 -27.08 -3.41 0.69
N ASP A 67 -27.95 -4.38 0.94
CA ASP A 67 -29.39 -4.15 1.21
C ASP A 67 -29.66 -3.34 2.50
N LEU A 68 -28.76 -3.38 3.47
CA LEU A 68 -28.89 -2.57 4.69
C LEU A 68 -28.62 -1.08 4.46
N TYR A 69 -28.03 -0.71 3.32
CA TYR A 69 -27.62 0.65 2.97
C TYR A 69 -28.14 1.07 1.59
N PRO A 70 -29.46 1.09 1.34
CA PRO A 70 -30.03 1.33 0.01
C PRO A 70 -29.76 2.72 -0.55
N ALA A 71 -29.35 3.68 0.28
CA ALA A 71 -28.92 5.01 -0.14
C ALA A 71 -27.39 5.12 -0.30
N GLY A 72 -26.63 4.02 -0.09
CA GLY A 72 -25.18 4.06 0.06
C GLY A 72 -24.75 4.79 1.33
N ILE A 73 -23.41 4.94 1.51
CA ILE A 73 -22.84 5.54 2.73
C ILE A 73 -22.05 6.79 2.34
N PRO A 74 -22.28 7.96 2.99
CA PRO A 74 -21.55 9.19 2.70
C PRO A 74 -20.07 9.07 3.11
N ILE A 75 -19.20 9.79 2.38
CA ILE A 75 -17.78 9.95 2.69
C ILE A 75 -17.58 11.42 3.06
N GLU A 76 -17.23 11.68 4.30
CA GLU A 76 -17.12 13.02 4.90
C GLU A 76 -15.62 13.38 5.08
N ASP A 77 -15.35 14.64 5.40
CA ASP A 77 -13.98 15.08 5.72
C ASP A 77 -13.63 14.69 7.16
N GLU A 78 -12.47 14.02 7.37
CA GLU A 78 -12.01 13.63 8.70
C GLU A 78 -11.64 14.83 9.60
N ALA A 79 -11.30 15.96 9.00
CA ALA A 79 -11.08 17.20 9.77
C ALA A 79 -12.29 17.58 10.62
N GLU A 80 -13.50 17.19 10.19
CA GLU A 80 -14.76 17.46 10.88
C GLU A 80 -15.16 16.37 11.91
N LEU A 81 -14.25 15.50 12.35
CA LEU A 81 -14.56 14.33 13.19
C LEU A 81 -15.51 14.65 14.36
N GLU A 82 -15.22 15.69 15.14
CA GLU A 82 -16.04 16.06 16.31
C GLU A 82 -17.44 16.57 15.90
N GLY A 83 -17.52 17.29 14.79
CA GLY A 83 -18.79 17.75 14.18
C GLY A 83 -19.63 16.55 13.71
N LEU A 84 -18.99 15.58 13.04
CA LEU A 84 -19.60 14.35 12.58
C LEU A 84 -20.13 13.51 13.74
N CYS A 85 -19.34 13.32 14.80
CA CYS A 85 -19.74 12.56 15.98
C CYS A 85 -21.04 13.14 16.59
N ARG A 86 -21.11 14.47 16.73
CA ARG A 86 -22.31 15.13 17.27
C ARG A 86 -23.50 15.07 16.30
N ARG A 87 -23.30 15.47 15.03
CA ARG A 87 -24.37 15.55 14.01
C ARG A 87 -24.97 14.17 13.73
N LEU A 88 -24.14 13.15 13.63
CA LEU A 88 -24.56 11.79 13.30
C LEU A 88 -24.83 10.93 14.55
N ARG A 89 -24.65 11.46 15.77
CA ARG A 89 -24.81 10.73 17.04
C ARG A 89 -24.03 9.43 17.01
N VAL A 90 -22.72 9.52 16.76
CA VAL A 90 -21.84 8.37 16.63
C VAL A 90 -21.60 7.72 17.99
N ASP A 91 -21.83 6.42 18.09
CA ASP A 91 -21.53 5.62 19.28
C ASP A 91 -20.14 4.98 19.21
N ARG A 92 -19.65 4.71 17.97
CA ARG A 92 -18.35 4.07 17.75
C ARG A 92 -17.61 4.69 16.59
N VAL A 93 -16.35 5.03 16.81
CA VAL A 93 -15.39 5.43 15.77
C VAL A 93 -14.43 4.28 15.54
N VAL A 94 -14.36 3.79 14.30
CA VAL A 94 -13.53 2.63 13.92
C VAL A 94 -12.33 3.09 13.12
N LEU A 95 -11.13 2.87 13.63
CA LEU A 95 -9.91 3.11 12.86
C LEU A 95 -9.70 1.96 11.85
N ALA A 96 -9.72 2.29 10.57
CA ALA A 96 -9.62 1.30 9.49
C ALA A 96 -8.57 1.64 8.43
N TYR A 97 -7.70 2.62 8.62
CA TYR A 97 -6.57 2.90 7.73
C TYR A 97 -5.22 2.74 8.42
N SER A 98 -4.14 2.77 7.68
CA SER A 98 -2.81 2.33 8.08
C SER A 98 -1.75 3.42 7.94
N ASP A 99 -0.53 3.11 8.40
CA ASP A 99 0.68 3.94 8.37
C ASP A 99 0.62 5.18 9.28
N LEU A 100 0.03 5.00 10.44
CA LEU A 100 -0.02 6.04 11.49
C LEU A 100 1.01 5.79 12.58
N ALA A 101 1.66 6.83 13.07
CA ALA A 101 2.41 6.73 14.32
C ALA A 101 1.46 6.39 15.48
N HIS A 102 1.93 5.63 16.49
CA HIS A 102 1.10 5.26 17.63
C HIS A 102 0.54 6.48 18.36
N ALA A 103 1.30 7.60 18.40
CA ALA A 103 0.83 8.85 18.98
C ALA A 103 -0.39 9.41 18.22
N ASP A 104 -0.37 9.36 16.87
CA ASP A 104 -1.47 9.85 16.03
C ASP A 104 -2.73 9.00 16.24
N VAL A 105 -2.57 7.68 16.36
CA VAL A 105 -3.67 6.77 16.72
C VAL A 105 -4.30 7.17 18.04
N MET A 106 -3.49 7.49 19.05
CA MET A 106 -3.98 7.91 20.36
C MET A 106 -4.59 9.30 20.36
N HIS A 107 -4.14 10.21 19.47
CA HIS A 107 -4.81 11.50 19.28
C HIS A 107 -6.19 11.34 18.65
N LEU A 108 -6.33 10.51 17.62
CA LEU A 108 -7.63 10.17 17.04
C LEU A 108 -8.57 9.51 18.07
N ALA A 109 -8.05 8.57 18.85
CA ALA A 109 -8.81 7.93 19.93
C ALA A 109 -9.29 8.96 20.96
N SER A 110 -8.43 9.87 21.38
CA SER A 110 -8.78 10.93 22.35
C SER A 110 -9.86 11.86 21.84
N ARG A 111 -9.82 12.23 20.54
CA ARG A 111 -10.87 13.04 19.89
C ARG A 111 -12.22 12.32 19.88
N ALA A 112 -12.25 11.02 19.52
CA ALA A 112 -13.46 10.23 19.54
C ALA A 112 -14.03 10.07 20.94
N LEU A 113 -13.20 9.74 21.93
CA LEU A 113 -13.60 9.57 23.34
C LEU A 113 -14.13 10.88 23.94
N ALA A 114 -13.52 12.02 23.61
CA ALA A 114 -14.00 13.34 24.05
C ALA A 114 -15.40 13.69 23.49
N CYS A 115 -15.80 13.08 22.38
CA CYS A 115 -17.15 13.20 21.84
C CYS A 115 -18.16 12.20 22.43
N GLY A 116 -17.73 11.32 23.33
CA GLY A 116 -18.55 10.26 23.94
C GLY A 116 -18.71 9.01 23.09
N ALA A 117 -17.93 8.87 22.02
CA ALA A 117 -17.91 7.66 21.18
C ALA A 117 -16.80 6.70 21.61
N ASP A 118 -17.06 5.39 21.56
CA ASP A 118 -16.02 4.39 21.71
C ASP A 118 -15.05 4.44 20.53
N PHE A 119 -13.74 4.23 20.79
CA PHE A 119 -12.74 4.07 19.74
C PHE A 119 -12.41 2.59 19.56
N VAL A 120 -12.57 2.08 18.33
CA VAL A 120 -12.49 0.66 18.03
C VAL A 120 -11.40 0.38 17.00
N MET A 121 -10.60 -0.63 17.24
CA MET A 121 -9.64 -1.22 16.30
C MET A 121 -9.95 -2.72 16.19
N HIS A 122 -10.28 -3.17 14.98
CA HIS A 122 -10.53 -4.59 14.76
C HIS A 122 -9.23 -5.38 14.67
N GLY A 123 -9.21 -6.54 15.35
CA GLY A 123 -8.14 -7.50 15.16
C GLY A 123 -8.14 -8.04 13.72
N PRO A 124 -6.97 -8.35 13.12
CA PRO A 124 -6.84 -8.76 11.73
C PRO A 124 -7.79 -9.88 11.31
N GLN A 125 -7.99 -10.88 12.18
CA GLN A 125 -8.83 -12.05 11.87
C GLN A 125 -10.32 -11.69 11.64
N ALA A 126 -10.80 -10.56 12.13
CA ALA A 126 -12.19 -10.14 11.94
C ALA A 126 -12.52 -9.82 10.48
N SER A 127 -11.52 -9.44 9.69
CA SER A 127 -11.69 -9.05 8.29
C SER A 127 -10.97 -9.96 7.29
N MET A 128 -10.17 -10.93 7.74
CA MET A 128 -9.46 -11.85 6.83
C MET A 128 -10.40 -12.82 6.14
N LEU A 129 -10.34 -12.87 4.82
CA LEU A 129 -11.04 -13.86 3.99
C LEU A 129 -10.24 -15.16 3.93
N ALA A 130 -10.92 -16.29 3.87
CA ALA A 130 -10.32 -17.59 3.64
C ALA A 130 -10.21 -17.85 2.13
N SER A 131 -9.03 -18.28 1.67
CA SER A 131 -8.79 -18.71 0.29
C SER A 131 -8.81 -20.23 0.18
N ARG A 132 -9.24 -20.74 -0.98
CA ARG A 132 -9.11 -22.15 -1.37
C ARG A 132 -7.71 -22.49 -1.87
N LEU A 133 -6.95 -21.47 -2.27
CA LEU A 133 -5.57 -21.60 -2.75
C LEU A 133 -4.59 -21.21 -1.65
N PRO A 134 -3.35 -21.75 -1.69
CA PRO A 134 -2.29 -21.30 -0.82
C PRO A 134 -2.04 -19.79 -0.96
N VAL A 135 -1.88 -19.09 0.16
CA VAL A 135 -1.70 -17.63 0.23
C VAL A 135 -0.34 -17.29 0.81
N ILE A 136 0.46 -16.58 0.04
CA ILE A 136 1.66 -15.89 0.51
C ILE A 136 1.29 -14.41 0.69
N ALA A 137 1.34 -13.90 1.92
CA ALA A 137 1.10 -12.49 2.19
C ALA A 137 2.41 -11.75 2.40
N VAL A 138 2.54 -10.61 1.72
CA VAL A 138 3.69 -9.70 1.85
C VAL A 138 3.20 -8.40 2.45
N SER A 139 3.56 -8.17 3.70
CA SER A 139 3.31 -6.93 4.45
C SER A 139 4.61 -6.19 4.72
N ALA A 140 4.53 -4.97 5.20
CA ALA A 140 5.70 -4.20 5.62
C ALA A 140 5.46 -3.53 6.97
N LEU A 141 6.53 -3.25 7.71
CA LEU A 141 6.44 -2.51 8.96
C LEU A 141 6.16 -1.02 8.72
N ARG A 142 6.61 -0.50 7.60
CA ARG A 142 6.43 0.87 7.14
C ARG A 142 6.37 0.96 5.62
N THR A 143 5.74 2.01 5.12
CA THR A 143 5.81 2.37 3.69
C THR A 143 7.27 2.59 3.26
N GLY A 144 7.65 2.12 2.07
CA GLY A 144 9.00 2.26 1.52
C GLY A 144 10.01 1.21 1.98
N CYS A 145 9.63 0.19 2.78
CA CYS A 145 10.53 -0.90 3.19
C CYS A 145 10.96 -1.84 2.04
N GLY A 146 10.31 -1.79 0.89
CA GLY A 146 10.57 -2.68 -0.25
C GLY A 146 9.57 -3.81 -0.40
N LYS A 147 8.37 -3.67 0.15
CA LYS A 147 7.29 -4.66 0.11
C LYS A 147 6.95 -5.11 -1.31
N SER A 148 6.59 -4.18 -2.20
CA SER A 148 6.19 -4.51 -3.58
C SER A 148 7.36 -5.07 -4.40
N GLN A 149 8.60 -4.65 -4.12
CA GLN A 149 9.81 -5.26 -4.69
C GLN A 149 9.94 -6.73 -4.31
N THR A 150 9.76 -7.04 -3.02
CA THR A 150 9.79 -8.41 -2.50
C THR A 150 8.66 -9.25 -3.10
N ALA A 151 7.43 -8.72 -3.14
CA ALA A 151 6.29 -9.41 -3.73
C ALA A 151 6.51 -9.72 -5.22
N ARG A 152 7.05 -8.77 -6.01
CA ARG A 152 7.41 -9.00 -7.42
C ARG A 152 8.51 -10.06 -7.58
N TRP A 153 9.50 -10.07 -6.69
CA TRP A 153 10.55 -11.10 -6.70
C TRP A 153 9.95 -12.49 -6.45
N ILE A 154 9.05 -12.62 -5.47
CA ILE A 154 8.33 -13.86 -5.16
C ILE A 154 7.51 -14.30 -6.38
N VAL A 155 6.72 -13.42 -6.96
CA VAL A 155 5.89 -13.72 -8.14
C VAL A 155 6.73 -14.21 -9.30
N ARG A 156 7.85 -13.54 -9.63
CA ARG A 156 8.78 -13.99 -10.68
C ARG A 156 9.36 -15.37 -10.39
N ARG A 157 9.73 -15.66 -9.14
CA ARG A 157 10.27 -16.97 -8.76
C ARG A 157 9.22 -18.06 -8.97
N LEU A 158 8.00 -17.85 -8.49
CA LEU A 158 6.88 -18.78 -8.63
C LEU A 158 6.50 -19.00 -10.11
N ALA A 159 6.44 -17.91 -10.89
CA ALA A 159 6.14 -18.00 -12.33
C ALA A 159 7.24 -18.75 -13.10
N ARG A 160 8.52 -18.54 -12.78
CA ARG A 160 9.64 -19.32 -13.35
C ARG A 160 9.59 -20.80 -12.98
N ALA A 161 9.04 -21.14 -11.83
CA ALA A 161 8.75 -22.52 -11.44
C ALA A 161 7.50 -23.10 -12.15
N GLY A 162 6.91 -22.38 -13.12
CA GLY A 162 5.76 -22.85 -13.92
C GLY A 162 4.41 -22.72 -13.22
N LEU A 163 4.31 -22.01 -12.10
CA LEU A 163 3.06 -21.82 -11.38
C LEU A 163 2.24 -20.64 -11.96
N ARG A 164 0.91 -20.82 -12.02
CA ARG A 164 0.00 -19.72 -12.31
C ARG A 164 -0.23 -18.91 -11.02
N VAL A 165 0.32 -17.71 -10.98
CA VAL A 165 0.30 -16.83 -9.82
C VAL A 165 -0.73 -15.73 -10.00
N ALA A 166 -1.58 -15.55 -9.01
CA ALA A 166 -2.43 -14.36 -8.88
C ALA A 166 -1.78 -13.37 -7.91
N ALA A 167 -1.42 -12.19 -8.40
CA ALA A 167 -0.99 -11.07 -7.57
C ALA A 167 -2.22 -10.25 -7.17
N LEU A 168 -2.56 -10.25 -5.89
CA LEU A 168 -3.67 -9.46 -5.35
C LEU A 168 -3.15 -8.17 -4.78
N ARG A 169 -3.71 -7.06 -5.28
CA ARG A 169 -3.40 -5.70 -4.83
C ARG A 169 -4.58 -5.09 -4.09
N HIS A 170 -4.30 -4.15 -3.18
CA HIS A 170 -5.37 -3.36 -2.59
C HIS A 170 -6.01 -2.44 -3.65
N PRO A 171 -7.28 -2.08 -3.50
CA PRO A 171 -7.92 -1.15 -4.42
C PRO A 171 -7.36 0.27 -4.23
N MET A 172 -7.28 1.02 -5.33
CA MET A 172 -7.04 2.46 -5.31
C MET A 172 -8.29 3.15 -5.85
N PRO A 173 -9.25 3.54 -5.00
CA PRO A 173 -10.58 3.94 -5.41
C PRO A 173 -10.65 5.38 -5.93
N TYR A 174 -9.78 5.74 -6.88
CA TYR A 174 -9.76 7.06 -7.50
C TYR A 174 -10.92 7.26 -8.48
N GLY A 175 -11.34 6.19 -9.15
CA GLY A 175 -12.36 6.19 -10.18
C GLY A 175 -13.77 5.90 -9.68
N ASP A 176 -14.54 5.24 -10.55
CA ASP A 176 -15.89 4.73 -10.28
C ASP A 176 -15.78 3.43 -9.48
N LEU A 177 -16.21 3.46 -8.21
CA LEU A 177 -16.12 2.34 -7.30
C LEU A 177 -16.90 1.10 -7.76
N GLU A 178 -18.01 1.28 -8.47
CA GLU A 178 -18.80 0.15 -8.98
C GLU A 178 -18.06 -0.57 -10.12
N ARG A 179 -17.43 0.20 -11.01
CA ARG A 179 -16.58 -0.35 -12.08
C ARG A 179 -15.31 -0.99 -11.53
N GLN A 180 -14.80 -0.49 -10.40
CA GLN A 180 -13.64 -1.00 -9.67
C GLN A 180 -14.01 -2.09 -8.65
N ARG A 181 -15.21 -2.65 -8.67
CA ARG A 181 -15.68 -3.68 -7.74
C ARG A 181 -14.71 -4.86 -7.64
N ALA A 182 -14.40 -5.49 -8.79
CA ALA A 182 -13.39 -6.53 -8.93
C ALA A 182 -12.85 -6.52 -10.36
N GLN A 183 -11.55 -6.38 -10.52
CA GLN A 183 -10.88 -6.23 -11.79
C GLN A 183 -9.74 -7.25 -11.92
N ARG A 184 -9.52 -7.71 -13.15
CA ARG A 184 -8.38 -8.54 -13.54
C ARG A 184 -7.61 -7.84 -14.65
N PHE A 185 -6.30 -7.80 -14.50
CA PHE A 185 -5.38 -7.25 -15.48
C PHE A 185 -4.39 -8.35 -15.91
N ALA A 186 -4.40 -8.70 -17.18
CA ALA A 186 -3.50 -9.67 -17.78
C ALA A 186 -2.54 -9.01 -18.78
N THR A 187 -2.90 -7.85 -19.31
CA THR A 187 -2.17 -7.10 -20.34
C THR A 187 -2.16 -5.60 -20.03
N ARG A 188 -1.26 -4.86 -20.66
CA ARG A 188 -1.28 -3.37 -20.59
C ARG A 188 -2.55 -2.78 -21.20
N ALA A 189 -3.14 -3.43 -22.21
CA ALA A 189 -4.41 -3.00 -22.77
C ALA A 189 -5.56 -3.04 -21.76
N ASP A 190 -5.54 -3.95 -20.80
CA ASP A 190 -6.53 -4.00 -19.73
C ASP A 190 -6.40 -2.77 -18.81
N LEU A 191 -5.15 -2.30 -18.54
CA LEU A 191 -4.90 -1.09 -17.77
C LEU A 191 -5.38 0.17 -18.51
N ASP A 192 -5.19 0.20 -19.83
CA ASP A 192 -5.67 1.30 -20.68
C ASP A 192 -7.21 1.35 -20.70
N ALA A 193 -7.85 0.20 -20.88
CA ALA A 193 -9.31 0.09 -20.87
C ALA A 193 -9.95 0.47 -19.53
N ALA A 194 -9.26 0.17 -18.42
CA ALA A 194 -9.67 0.55 -17.07
C ALA A 194 -9.34 2.01 -16.73
N GLN A 195 -8.59 2.72 -17.59
CA GLN A 195 -8.12 4.09 -17.36
C GLN A 195 -7.30 4.23 -16.05
N CYS A 196 -6.46 3.23 -15.78
CA CYS A 196 -5.63 3.21 -14.59
C CYS A 196 -4.76 4.47 -14.45
N THR A 197 -4.69 5.01 -13.24
CA THR A 197 -3.84 6.14 -12.88
C THR A 197 -2.35 5.77 -12.96
N ILE A 198 -1.46 6.75 -12.81
CA ILE A 198 -0.01 6.48 -12.74
C ILE A 198 0.31 5.56 -11.56
N GLU A 199 -0.26 5.83 -10.38
CA GLU A 199 -0.03 5.06 -9.18
C GLU A 199 -0.52 3.60 -9.32
N GLU A 200 -1.70 3.40 -9.93
CA GLU A 200 -2.21 2.05 -10.21
C GLU A 200 -1.29 1.30 -11.19
N ARG A 201 -0.76 1.98 -12.21
CA ARG A 201 0.19 1.39 -13.16
C ARG A 201 1.53 1.05 -12.51
N GLU A 202 2.06 1.90 -11.64
CA GLU A 202 3.27 1.63 -10.86
C GLU A 202 3.14 0.33 -10.04
N GLU A 203 1.92 0.06 -9.57
CA GLU A 203 1.61 -1.13 -8.79
C GLU A 203 1.32 -2.37 -9.64
N TYR A 204 0.78 -2.23 -10.86
CA TYR A 204 0.28 -3.35 -11.66
C TYR A 204 1.22 -3.77 -12.81
N GLU A 205 1.79 -2.81 -13.56
CA GLU A 205 2.66 -3.12 -14.72
C GLU A 205 3.82 -4.06 -14.41
N PRO A 206 4.54 -3.92 -13.27
CA PRO A 206 5.66 -4.80 -12.97
C PRO A 206 5.27 -6.26 -12.77
N TYR A 207 4.02 -6.55 -12.37
CA TYR A 207 3.52 -7.93 -12.29
C TYR A 207 3.20 -8.50 -13.65
N LEU A 208 2.63 -7.68 -14.55
CA LEU A 208 2.39 -8.07 -15.95
C LEU A 208 3.71 -8.36 -16.66
N GLU A 209 4.74 -7.53 -16.44
CA GLU A 209 6.10 -7.78 -16.96
C GLU A 209 6.73 -9.06 -16.39
N ALA A 210 6.35 -9.46 -15.18
CA ALA A 210 6.77 -10.72 -14.57
C ALA A 210 5.98 -11.94 -15.09
N GLY A 211 5.01 -11.76 -15.99
CA GLY A 211 4.17 -12.82 -16.54
C GLY A 211 3.04 -13.29 -15.63
N ALA A 212 2.73 -12.52 -14.56
CA ALA A 212 1.61 -12.79 -13.67
C ALA A 212 0.38 -11.98 -14.04
N GLN A 213 -0.76 -12.33 -13.47
CA GLN A 213 -1.99 -11.55 -13.56
C GLN A 213 -2.21 -10.80 -12.25
N VAL A 214 -2.70 -9.57 -12.36
CA VAL A 214 -3.04 -8.72 -11.23
C VAL A 214 -4.55 -8.72 -11.03
N TYR A 215 -4.96 -8.80 -9.78
CA TYR A 215 -6.34 -8.70 -9.37
C TYR A 215 -6.47 -7.61 -8.31
N ALA A 216 -7.38 -6.67 -8.52
CA ALA A 216 -7.62 -5.57 -7.60
C ALA A 216 -9.09 -5.19 -7.60
N GLY A 217 -9.56 -4.58 -6.54
CA GLY A 217 -10.94 -4.09 -6.49
C GLY A 217 -11.41 -3.78 -5.08
N VAL A 218 -12.59 -3.17 -5.01
CA VAL A 218 -13.20 -2.71 -3.77
C VAL A 218 -13.84 -3.86 -2.97
N ASP A 219 -14.40 -4.88 -3.67
CA ASP A 219 -14.93 -6.10 -3.04
C ASP A 219 -13.91 -7.23 -3.12
N TYR A 220 -13.15 -7.39 -2.05
CA TYR A 220 -12.06 -8.36 -2.01
C TYR A 220 -12.52 -9.82 -2.02
N ALA A 221 -13.77 -10.10 -1.67
CA ALA A 221 -14.33 -11.44 -1.81
C ALA A 221 -14.55 -11.80 -3.30
N GLU A 222 -15.03 -10.84 -4.10
CA GLU A 222 -15.16 -11.03 -5.55
C GLU A 222 -13.79 -11.06 -6.24
N VAL A 223 -12.84 -10.19 -5.82
CA VAL A 223 -11.45 -10.22 -6.31
C VAL A 223 -10.81 -11.58 -6.07
N LEU A 224 -10.97 -12.15 -4.87
CA LEU A 224 -10.44 -13.46 -4.54
C LEU A 224 -11.08 -14.56 -5.39
N ALA A 225 -12.40 -14.52 -5.57
CA ALA A 225 -13.11 -15.50 -6.40
C ALA A 225 -12.63 -15.50 -7.86
N LEU A 226 -12.37 -14.31 -8.45
CA LEU A 226 -11.76 -14.19 -9.77
C LEU A 226 -10.36 -14.79 -9.83
N ALA A 227 -9.53 -14.53 -8.83
CA ALA A 227 -8.16 -15.03 -8.76
C ALA A 227 -8.12 -16.57 -8.63
N GLU A 228 -8.99 -17.14 -7.79
CA GLU A 228 -9.09 -18.58 -7.55
C GLU A 228 -9.53 -19.38 -8.77
N ALA A 229 -10.22 -18.75 -9.71
CA ALA A 229 -10.66 -19.42 -10.95
C ALA A 229 -9.51 -19.78 -11.88
N GLY A 230 -8.37 -19.10 -11.82
CA GLY A 230 -7.28 -19.26 -12.78
C GLY A 230 -5.90 -19.55 -12.21
N ALA A 231 -5.67 -19.30 -10.91
CA ALA A 231 -4.37 -19.43 -10.28
C ALA A 231 -4.18 -20.78 -9.58
N GLN A 232 -2.95 -21.02 -9.10
CA GLN A 232 -2.56 -22.13 -8.22
C GLN A 232 -2.05 -21.62 -6.87
N VAL A 233 -1.61 -20.36 -6.82
CA VAL A 233 -1.12 -19.70 -5.62
C VAL A 233 -1.48 -18.22 -5.69
N VAL A 234 -1.82 -17.66 -4.54
CA VAL A 234 -2.12 -16.24 -4.37
C VAL A 234 -0.94 -15.58 -3.69
N VAL A 235 -0.44 -14.47 -4.25
CA VAL A 235 0.48 -13.55 -3.60
C VAL A 235 -0.29 -12.27 -3.28
N TRP A 236 -0.56 -12.05 -2.00
CA TRP A 236 -1.18 -10.81 -1.54
C TRP A 236 -0.08 -9.77 -1.29
N ASP A 237 -0.06 -8.72 -2.10
CA ASP A 237 0.79 -7.55 -1.92
C ASP A 237 -0.09 -6.39 -1.43
N GLY A 238 -0.16 -6.22 -0.14
CA GLY A 238 -1.04 -5.26 0.52
C GLY A 238 -0.72 -3.80 0.22
N GLY A 239 -1.63 -2.94 0.60
CA GLY A 239 -1.43 -1.49 0.61
C GLY A 239 -0.40 -1.05 1.66
N ASN A 240 -0.33 0.25 1.88
CA ASN A 240 0.57 0.91 2.82
C ASN A 240 0.69 0.13 4.16
N ASN A 241 1.66 -0.76 4.28
CA ASN A 241 1.95 -1.62 5.44
C ASN A 241 0.72 -2.24 6.17
N ASP A 242 -0.37 -2.50 5.46
CA ASP A 242 -1.54 -3.19 6.02
C ASP A 242 -1.22 -4.60 6.50
N PHE A 243 -2.00 -5.12 7.43
CA PHE A 243 -2.05 -6.55 7.64
C PHE A 243 -2.92 -7.24 6.58
N PRO A 244 -2.70 -8.54 6.30
CA PRO A 244 -3.34 -9.23 5.19
C PRO A 244 -4.87 -9.19 5.23
N PHE A 245 -5.50 -8.99 4.06
CA PHE A 245 -6.95 -9.14 3.88
C PHE A 245 -7.35 -10.61 3.70
N LEU A 246 -6.39 -11.46 3.40
CA LEU A 246 -6.55 -12.90 3.30
C LEU A 246 -5.83 -13.57 4.46
N ARG A 247 -6.35 -14.69 4.92
CA ARG A 247 -5.66 -15.55 5.88
C ARG A 247 -4.44 -16.15 5.19
N PRO A 248 -3.21 -15.79 5.60
CA PRO A 248 -2.01 -16.30 4.95
C PRO A 248 -1.66 -17.72 5.42
N ASP A 249 -1.09 -18.51 4.51
CA ASP A 249 -0.36 -19.74 4.83
C ASP A 249 1.13 -19.47 5.05
N LEU A 250 1.64 -18.35 4.52
CA LEU A 250 2.97 -17.81 4.76
C LEU A 250 2.90 -16.28 4.83
N HIS A 251 3.21 -15.69 5.97
CA HIS A 251 3.19 -14.24 6.18
C HIS A 251 4.61 -13.67 6.27
N LEU A 252 4.99 -12.86 5.30
CA LEU A 252 6.26 -12.15 5.22
C LEU A 252 6.08 -10.70 5.69
N ALA A 253 6.91 -10.25 6.62
CA ALA A 253 6.96 -8.86 7.07
C ALA A 253 8.30 -8.23 6.69
N ILE A 254 8.24 -7.18 5.86
CA ILE A 254 9.44 -6.50 5.35
C ILE A 254 9.82 -5.37 6.30
N ALA A 255 11.08 -5.38 6.74
CA ALA A 255 11.66 -4.36 7.59
C ALA A 255 12.81 -3.64 6.87
N ASP A 256 12.97 -2.35 7.09
CA ASP A 256 13.96 -1.51 6.43
C ASP A 256 15.18 -1.31 7.31
N ALA A 257 16.34 -1.83 6.89
CA ALA A 257 17.59 -1.72 7.64
C ALA A 257 18.08 -0.26 7.81
N LEU A 258 17.59 0.66 6.98
CA LEU A 258 17.86 2.11 7.11
C LEU A 258 17.02 2.80 8.19
N ARG A 259 16.02 2.09 8.77
CA ARG A 259 15.09 2.62 9.78
C ARG A 259 14.91 1.63 10.94
N PRO A 260 16.01 1.24 11.63
CA PRO A 260 16.01 0.14 12.60
C PRO A 260 15.11 0.38 13.82
N ASP A 261 14.84 1.65 14.14
CA ASP A 261 14.06 2.03 15.33
C ASP A 261 12.53 2.06 15.10
N GLN A 262 12.07 1.65 13.90
CA GLN A 262 10.65 1.77 13.53
C GLN A 262 9.84 0.46 13.66
N VAL A 263 10.33 -0.54 14.36
CA VAL A 263 9.66 -1.84 14.51
C VAL A 263 8.34 -1.73 15.29
N THR A 264 8.30 -0.88 16.34
CA THR A 264 7.16 -0.76 17.27
C THR A 264 6.62 0.66 17.39
N THR A 265 6.70 1.45 16.32
CA THR A 265 6.33 2.87 16.36
C THR A 265 5.07 3.23 15.60
N HIS A 266 4.60 2.33 14.73
CA HIS A 266 3.49 2.63 13.82
C HIS A 266 2.45 1.51 13.77
N HIS A 267 1.20 1.92 13.56
CA HIS A 267 0.06 1.04 13.31
C HIS A 267 -0.16 0.89 11.78
N PRO A 268 -0.37 -0.33 11.28
CA PRO A 268 -0.36 -1.64 11.96
C PRO A 268 1.00 -2.35 11.91
N GLY A 269 2.10 -1.66 11.60
CA GLY A 269 3.44 -2.26 11.42
C GLY A 269 3.85 -3.16 12.60
N GLU A 270 3.61 -2.72 13.86
CA GLU A 270 3.89 -3.57 15.02
C GLU A 270 3.00 -4.83 15.05
N THR A 271 1.70 -4.71 14.69
CA THR A 271 0.81 -5.87 14.58
C THR A 271 1.32 -6.85 13.52
N VAL A 272 1.75 -6.33 12.36
CA VAL A 272 2.35 -7.11 11.27
C VAL A 272 3.59 -7.86 11.77
N ALA A 273 4.50 -7.18 12.51
CA ALA A 273 5.68 -7.83 13.08
C ALA A 273 5.32 -8.98 14.02
N ARG A 274 4.33 -8.80 14.89
CA ARG A 274 3.88 -9.83 15.84
C ARG A 274 3.23 -11.04 15.18
N MET A 275 2.69 -10.88 13.96
CA MET A 275 1.98 -11.91 13.20
C MET A 275 2.87 -12.64 12.18
N ALA A 276 4.03 -12.10 11.83
CA ALA A 276 4.88 -12.62 10.76
C ALA A 276 5.41 -14.03 11.04
N ASP A 277 5.46 -14.86 9.98
CA ASP A 277 6.19 -16.12 9.97
C ASP A 277 7.66 -15.90 9.59
N VAL A 278 7.92 -14.87 8.75
CA VAL A 278 9.25 -14.53 8.27
C VAL A 278 9.45 -13.02 8.27
N PHE A 279 10.54 -12.57 8.86
CA PHE A 279 11.05 -11.22 8.67
C PHE A 279 12.02 -11.17 7.50
N VAL A 280 11.79 -10.25 6.57
CA VAL A 280 12.73 -9.91 5.50
C VAL A 280 13.37 -8.56 5.84
N VAL A 281 14.60 -8.60 6.32
CA VAL A 281 15.41 -7.41 6.63
C VAL A 281 16.03 -6.92 5.32
N ASN A 282 15.43 -5.91 4.73
CA ASN A 282 15.79 -5.41 3.40
C ASN A 282 16.76 -4.23 3.45
N LYS A 283 17.43 -3.95 2.33
CA LYS A 283 18.40 -2.86 2.12
C LYS A 283 19.66 -2.97 3.00
N VAL A 284 20.08 -4.20 3.30
CA VAL A 284 21.28 -4.42 4.10
C VAL A 284 22.55 -3.95 3.40
N ASP A 285 22.53 -3.84 2.07
CA ASP A 285 23.62 -3.30 1.23
C ASP A 285 23.83 -1.79 1.39
N ALA A 286 22.82 -1.08 1.87
CA ALA A 286 22.85 0.38 2.05
C ALA A 286 22.93 0.81 3.53
N ALA A 287 22.72 -0.11 4.48
CA ALA A 287 22.70 0.16 5.90
C ALA A 287 24.05 -0.17 6.57
N ALA A 288 24.38 0.50 7.67
CA ALA A 288 25.51 0.13 8.50
C ALA A 288 25.25 -1.22 9.20
N SER A 289 26.28 -2.06 9.34
CA SER A 289 26.16 -3.38 9.98
C SER A 289 25.56 -3.31 11.39
N ALA A 290 25.88 -2.25 12.15
CA ALA A 290 25.31 -2.03 13.48
C ALA A 290 23.80 -1.79 13.44
N ASP A 291 23.29 -1.08 12.42
CA ASP A 291 21.86 -0.82 12.24
C ASP A 291 21.11 -2.09 11.83
N VAL A 292 21.71 -2.89 10.94
CA VAL A 292 21.19 -4.21 10.57
C VAL A 292 21.04 -5.10 11.80
N GLN A 293 22.10 -5.14 12.64
CA GLN A 293 22.08 -5.97 13.86
C GLN A 293 21.02 -5.45 14.85
N ARG A 294 20.96 -4.14 15.08
CA ARG A 294 19.96 -3.51 15.96
C ARG A 294 18.52 -3.82 15.51
N LEU A 295 18.25 -3.74 14.20
CA LEU A 295 16.97 -4.13 13.63
C LEU A 295 16.64 -5.61 13.86
N CYS A 296 17.61 -6.50 13.59
CA CYS A 296 17.43 -7.94 13.80
C CYS A 296 17.09 -8.26 15.25
N ASP A 297 17.76 -7.61 16.21
CA ASP A 297 17.52 -7.83 17.64
C ASP A 297 16.14 -7.29 18.08
N ALA A 298 15.73 -6.12 17.56
CA ALA A 298 14.40 -5.57 17.80
C ALA A 298 13.29 -6.48 17.25
N LEU A 299 13.45 -7.03 16.05
CA LEU A 299 12.50 -7.96 15.44
C LEU A 299 12.38 -9.26 16.24
N ARG A 300 13.50 -9.84 16.68
CA ARG A 300 13.52 -11.04 17.54
C ARG A 300 12.86 -10.79 18.89
N ALA A 301 13.04 -9.60 19.47
CA ALA A 301 12.39 -9.23 20.72
C ALA A 301 10.85 -9.15 20.57
N VAL A 302 10.35 -8.69 19.43
CA VAL A 302 8.91 -8.58 19.17
C VAL A 302 8.28 -9.92 18.83
N ASN A 303 8.94 -10.74 17.99
CA ASN A 303 8.45 -12.04 17.57
C ASN A 303 9.61 -13.06 17.42
N PRO A 304 9.96 -13.76 18.50
CA PRO A 304 11.09 -14.70 18.50
C PRO A 304 10.83 -15.98 17.68
N ARG A 305 9.59 -16.22 17.26
CA ARG A 305 9.21 -17.40 16.46
C ARG A 305 9.39 -17.20 14.98
N ALA A 306 9.38 -15.95 14.49
CA ALA A 306 9.55 -15.66 13.09
C ALA A 306 10.97 -15.96 12.63
N ARG A 307 11.08 -16.57 11.45
CA ARG A 307 12.37 -16.74 10.77
C ARG A 307 12.85 -15.39 10.28
N LEU A 308 14.17 -15.18 10.23
CA LEU A 308 14.74 -13.92 9.76
C LEU A 308 15.66 -14.21 8.57
N VAL A 309 15.47 -13.48 7.48
CA VAL A 309 16.34 -13.47 6.30
C VAL A 309 16.71 -12.04 5.93
N ARG A 310 17.91 -11.88 5.37
CA ARG A 310 18.40 -10.57 4.94
C ARG A 310 18.40 -10.47 3.42
N THR A 311 18.09 -9.28 2.92
CA THR A 311 18.05 -9.00 1.50
C THR A 311 18.65 -7.64 1.20
N ALA A 312 19.25 -7.50 0.04
CA ALA A 312 19.77 -6.27 -0.53
C ALA A 312 18.76 -5.68 -1.53
N SER A 313 18.89 -4.38 -1.78
CA SER A 313 18.08 -3.67 -2.76
C SER A 313 18.94 -2.73 -3.61
N PRO A 314 19.90 -3.25 -4.38
CA PRO A 314 20.79 -2.41 -5.15
C PRO A 314 20.03 -1.67 -6.25
N ALA A 315 20.20 -0.33 -6.28
CA ALA A 315 19.70 0.51 -7.36
C ALA A 315 20.70 0.50 -8.53
N ARG A 316 20.25 0.05 -9.70
CA ARG A 316 21.08 -0.04 -10.91
C ARG A 316 20.44 0.73 -12.06
N LEU A 317 21.22 1.60 -12.71
CA LEU A 317 20.81 2.22 -13.97
C LEU A 317 20.87 1.20 -15.12
N ALA A 318 19.87 1.24 -15.99
CA ALA A 318 19.87 0.43 -17.20
C ALA A 318 21.05 0.80 -18.15
N ASP A 319 21.40 2.08 -18.18
CA ASP A 319 22.57 2.60 -18.92
C ASP A 319 23.30 3.68 -18.10
N PRO A 320 24.28 3.32 -17.28
CA PRO A 320 25.08 4.30 -16.53
C PRO A 320 25.91 5.26 -17.41
N ALA A 321 26.27 4.81 -18.61
CA ALA A 321 27.09 5.62 -19.51
C ALA A 321 26.31 6.84 -20.06
N ALA A 322 25.00 6.68 -20.30
CA ALA A 322 24.12 7.75 -20.74
C ALA A 322 23.91 8.85 -19.67
N VAL A 323 24.21 8.57 -18.41
CA VAL A 323 24.04 9.49 -17.27
C VAL A 323 25.33 10.22 -16.92
N ARG A 324 26.48 9.56 -17.11
CA ARG A 324 27.79 10.09 -16.70
C ARG A 324 28.11 11.42 -17.39
N GLY A 325 28.44 12.43 -16.58
CA GLY A 325 28.83 13.76 -17.06
C GLY A 325 27.68 14.58 -17.68
N ARG A 326 26.43 14.12 -17.53
CA ARG A 326 25.24 14.82 -18.04
C ARG A 326 24.49 15.56 -16.94
N ARG A 327 23.70 16.57 -17.36
CA ARG A 327 22.67 17.18 -16.50
C ARG A 327 21.45 16.29 -16.50
N VAL A 328 21.06 15.86 -15.33
CA VAL A 328 20.06 14.79 -15.14
C VAL A 328 18.87 15.30 -14.34
N LEU A 329 17.67 15.09 -14.82
CA LEU A 329 16.44 15.19 -14.02
C LEU A 329 16.11 13.80 -13.48
N VAL A 330 15.92 13.71 -12.15
CA VAL A 330 15.52 12.45 -11.52
C VAL A 330 14.03 12.47 -11.25
N VAL A 331 13.31 11.47 -11.76
CA VAL A 331 11.90 11.21 -11.48
C VAL A 331 11.82 9.98 -10.59
N GLU A 332 11.25 10.13 -9.40
CA GLU A 332 11.14 9.09 -8.39
C GLU A 332 9.69 8.60 -8.25
N ASP A 333 9.53 7.43 -7.66
CA ASP A 333 8.25 6.89 -7.25
C ASP A 333 7.50 7.87 -6.33
N GLY A 334 6.30 8.26 -6.74
CA GLY A 334 5.48 9.26 -6.06
C GLY A 334 5.19 8.90 -4.61
N PRO A 335 4.58 7.73 -4.30
CA PRO A 335 4.26 7.29 -2.96
C PRO A 335 5.46 7.24 -2.00
N THR A 336 6.63 6.82 -2.45
CA THR A 336 7.85 6.78 -1.64
C THR A 336 8.22 8.18 -1.13
N LEU A 337 8.08 9.19 -1.96
CA LEU A 337 8.41 10.57 -1.62
C LEU A 337 7.29 11.24 -0.80
N THR A 338 6.04 11.18 -1.29
CA THR A 338 4.93 11.94 -0.73
C THR A 338 4.36 11.32 0.54
N HIS A 339 4.21 10.01 0.60
CA HIS A 339 3.70 9.28 1.77
C HIS A 339 4.82 8.73 2.64
N GLY A 340 5.92 8.28 2.03
CA GLY A 340 7.10 7.78 2.76
C GLY A 340 7.94 8.86 3.44
N GLY A 341 7.72 10.15 3.12
CA GLY A 341 8.42 11.29 3.72
C GLY A 341 9.91 11.36 3.38
N MET A 342 10.34 10.73 2.28
CA MET A 342 11.74 10.70 1.86
C MET A 342 12.09 11.93 1.00
N ALA A 343 13.25 12.51 1.23
CA ALA A 343 13.73 13.65 0.44
C ALA A 343 14.15 13.25 -0.99
N TYR A 344 14.56 12.01 -1.18
CA TYR A 344 14.95 11.41 -2.46
C TYR A 344 14.84 9.88 -2.37
N GLY A 345 14.89 9.22 -3.53
CA GLY A 345 14.81 7.76 -3.64
C GLY A 345 16.02 7.14 -4.34
N ALA A 346 15.78 5.97 -4.94
CA ALA A 346 16.81 5.17 -5.59
C ALA A 346 17.40 5.82 -6.84
N GLY A 347 16.62 6.60 -7.56
CA GLY A 347 17.05 7.32 -8.77
C GLY A 347 18.13 8.35 -8.50
N PHE A 348 17.94 9.14 -7.44
CA PHE A 348 18.93 10.11 -7.00
C PHE A 348 20.26 9.44 -6.64
N VAL A 349 20.21 8.37 -5.88
CA VAL A 349 21.41 7.61 -5.48
C VAL A 349 22.10 7.01 -6.70
N ALA A 350 21.35 6.41 -7.62
CA ALA A 350 21.88 5.78 -8.82
C ALA A 350 22.52 6.81 -9.77
N ALA A 351 21.86 7.95 -10.02
CA ALA A 351 22.38 9.02 -10.84
C ALA A 351 23.66 9.64 -10.27
N THR A 352 23.69 9.86 -8.96
CA THR A 352 24.88 10.38 -8.25
C THR A 352 26.06 9.40 -8.38
N ARG A 353 25.82 8.11 -8.12
CA ARG A 353 26.86 7.06 -8.23
C ARG A 353 27.38 6.89 -9.67
N ALA A 354 26.53 7.10 -10.67
CA ALA A 354 26.93 7.05 -12.08
C ALA A 354 27.76 8.26 -12.52
N GLY A 355 27.90 9.28 -11.70
CA GLY A 355 28.68 10.48 -12.01
C GLY A 355 27.93 11.47 -12.88
N ALA A 356 26.64 11.71 -12.64
CA ALA A 356 25.91 12.83 -13.21
C ALA A 356 26.65 14.15 -12.92
N ALA A 357 26.80 15.02 -13.91
CA ALA A 357 27.47 16.32 -13.73
C ALA A 357 26.63 17.27 -12.86
N GLU A 358 25.32 17.19 -13.01
CA GLU A 358 24.37 18.00 -12.26
C GLU A 358 23.06 17.23 -12.09
N LEU A 359 22.46 17.31 -10.91
CA LEU A 359 21.08 16.91 -10.67
C LEU A 359 20.22 18.17 -10.74
N VAL A 360 19.45 18.29 -11.84
CA VAL A 360 18.62 19.46 -12.15
C VAL A 360 17.49 19.56 -11.14
N ASP A 361 17.28 20.76 -10.57
CA ASP A 361 16.13 20.98 -9.69
C ASP A 361 14.85 21.12 -10.53
N PRO A 362 13.88 20.22 -10.40
CA PRO A 362 12.65 20.26 -11.18
C PRO A 362 11.78 21.49 -10.91
N ARG A 363 11.99 22.18 -9.78
CA ARG A 363 11.24 23.40 -9.43
C ARG A 363 11.43 24.52 -10.45
N ALA A 364 12.59 24.56 -11.12
CA ALA A 364 12.90 25.57 -12.12
C ALA A 364 12.02 25.49 -13.38
N SER A 365 11.45 24.30 -13.66
CA SER A 365 10.56 24.04 -14.82
C SER A 365 9.17 23.57 -14.41
N ALA A 366 8.85 23.60 -13.11
CA ALA A 366 7.61 23.04 -12.57
C ALA A 366 6.37 23.74 -13.16
N ALA A 367 5.49 22.98 -13.78
CA ALA A 367 4.15 23.43 -14.11
C ALA A 367 3.38 23.77 -12.83
N PRO A 368 2.35 24.64 -12.86
CA PRO A 368 1.64 25.08 -11.66
C PRO A 368 1.18 23.94 -10.76
N GLU A 369 0.63 22.89 -11.33
CA GLU A 369 0.12 21.72 -10.63
C GLU A 369 1.25 20.95 -9.91
N ILE A 370 2.44 20.92 -10.49
CA ILE A 370 3.63 20.29 -9.89
C ILE A 370 4.23 21.20 -8.81
N ALA A 371 4.19 22.52 -9.01
CA ALA A 371 4.65 23.49 -8.01
C ALA A 371 3.82 23.36 -6.70
N GLU A 372 2.52 23.11 -6.82
CA GLU A 372 1.67 22.82 -5.65
C GLU A 372 2.09 21.55 -4.89
N VAL A 373 2.56 20.51 -5.60
CA VAL A 373 3.09 19.30 -4.95
C VAL A 373 4.31 19.64 -4.12
N PHE A 374 5.25 20.43 -4.65
CA PHE A 374 6.42 20.88 -3.89
C PHE A 374 6.06 21.75 -2.70
N ALA A 375 5.04 22.60 -2.82
CA ALA A 375 4.56 23.42 -1.70
C ALA A 375 3.98 22.57 -0.56
N ARG A 376 3.26 21.49 -0.90
CA ARG A 376 2.70 20.56 0.10
C ARG A 376 3.76 19.64 0.72
N HIS A 377 4.85 19.38 0.01
CA HIS A 377 5.91 18.47 0.44
C HIS A 377 7.29 19.17 0.47
N PRO A 378 7.53 20.10 1.41
CA PRO A 378 8.76 20.92 1.45
C PRO A 378 10.02 20.12 1.74
N HIS A 379 9.91 18.88 2.23
CA HIS A 379 11.01 17.96 2.48
C HIS A 379 11.65 17.39 1.22
N LEU A 380 10.99 17.48 0.07
CA LEU A 380 11.51 16.95 -1.19
C LEU A 380 12.81 17.61 -1.59
N GLY A 381 13.80 16.80 -1.99
CA GLY A 381 15.07 17.24 -2.55
C GLY A 381 14.98 17.65 -4.02
N ARG A 382 16.10 17.55 -4.75
CA ARG A 382 16.17 17.81 -6.20
C ARG A 382 15.69 16.60 -7.00
N VAL A 383 14.45 16.20 -6.77
CA VAL A 383 13.80 15.07 -7.43
C VAL A 383 12.36 15.43 -7.75
N LEU A 384 11.82 14.86 -8.80
CA LEU A 384 10.45 15.05 -9.24
C LEU A 384 9.63 13.82 -8.85
N PRO A 385 8.61 13.93 -7.98
CA PRO A 385 7.72 12.82 -7.71
C PRO A 385 6.86 12.53 -8.95
N ALA A 386 6.75 11.25 -9.32
CA ALA A 386 5.83 10.80 -10.34
C ALA A 386 4.41 10.83 -9.77
N VAL A 387 3.68 11.89 -10.04
CA VAL A 387 2.29 12.07 -9.60
C VAL A 387 1.38 12.29 -10.80
N GLY A 388 0.19 11.70 -10.80
CA GLY A 388 -0.72 11.88 -11.95
C GLY A 388 -2.01 11.10 -11.84
N TYR A 389 -2.96 11.63 -11.07
CA TYR A 389 -4.30 11.06 -10.91
C TYR A 389 -5.20 11.30 -12.13
N GLY A 390 -4.89 12.29 -12.97
CA GLY A 390 -5.70 12.66 -14.13
C GLY A 390 -4.86 13.11 -15.32
N GLU A 391 -5.50 13.30 -16.46
CA GLU A 391 -4.83 13.71 -17.72
C GLU A 391 -4.12 15.06 -17.60
N ALA A 392 -4.73 16.03 -16.93
CA ALA A 392 -4.14 17.35 -16.69
C ALA A 392 -2.85 17.27 -15.89
N GLN A 393 -2.80 16.42 -14.86
CA GLN A 393 -1.60 16.24 -14.04
C GLN A 393 -0.50 15.49 -14.80
N ARG A 394 -0.86 14.50 -15.61
CA ARG A 394 0.12 13.81 -16.49
C ARG A 394 0.74 14.77 -17.48
N GLU A 395 -0.05 15.66 -18.07
CA GLU A 395 0.45 16.70 -18.98
C GLU A 395 1.31 17.72 -18.23
N ALA A 396 0.97 18.10 -17.00
CA ALA A 396 1.79 18.96 -16.15
C ALA A 396 3.15 18.32 -15.84
N LEU A 397 3.16 17.02 -15.53
CA LEU A 397 4.38 16.25 -15.30
C LEU A 397 5.24 16.20 -16.56
N ARG A 398 4.63 15.92 -17.74
CA ARG A 398 5.32 15.94 -19.04
C ARG A 398 5.95 17.31 -19.31
N ARG A 399 5.18 18.40 -19.18
CA ARG A 399 5.69 19.78 -19.39
C ARG A 399 6.84 20.12 -18.46
N THR A 400 6.77 19.69 -17.19
CA THR A 400 7.85 19.88 -16.20
C THR A 400 9.13 19.17 -16.63
N ILE A 401 9.01 17.92 -17.10
CA ILE A 401 10.16 17.12 -17.55
C ILE A 401 10.76 17.73 -18.83
N GLU A 402 9.95 17.96 -19.86
CA GLU A 402 10.42 18.48 -21.14
C GLU A 402 10.99 19.92 -21.04
N GLY A 403 10.39 20.77 -20.20
CA GLY A 403 10.86 22.14 -19.95
C GLY A 403 12.12 22.23 -19.10
N SER A 404 12.58 21.13 -18.50
CA SER A 404 13.78 21.12 -17.65
C SER A 404 15.06 21.32 -18.47
N ALA A 405 16.11 21.84 -17.81
CA ALA A 405 17.45 21.96 -18.39
C ALA A 405 18.20 20.62 -18.50
N ALA A 406 17.57 19.51 -18.14
CA ALA A 406 18.19 18.19 -18.18
C ALA A 406 18.39 17.69 -19.61
N GLU A 407 19.52 17.00 -19.83
CA GLU A 407 19.85 16.31 -21.08
C GLU A 407 19.33 14.88 -21.09
N VAL A 408 19.19 14.30 -19.88
CA VAL A 408 18.74 12.93 -19.66
C VAL A 408 17.80 12.91 -18.45
N VAL A 409 16.77 12.08 -18.52
CA VAL A 409 15.86 11.79 -17.41
C VAL A 409 16.23 10.44 -16.81
N VAL A 410 16.43 10.38 -15.52
CA VAL A 410 16.54 9.13 -14.77
C VAL A 410 15.19 8.84 -14.15
N SER A 411 14.54 7.76 -14.61
CA SER A 411 13.25 7.32 -14.09
C SER A 411 13.44 6.16 -13.10
N ALA A 412 13.10 6.39 -11.85
CA ALA A 412 13.12 5.40 -10.78
C ALA A 412 11.69 4.98 -10.36
N THR A 413 10.74 5.15 -11.26
CA THR A 413 9.40 4.60 -11.11
C THR A 413 9.35 3.16 -11.62
N PRO A 414 8.53 2.29 -11.05
CA PRO A 414 8.40 0.91 -11.54
C PRO A 414 7.73 0.79 -12.91
N MET A 415 6.97 1.80 -13.33
CA MET A 415 6.27 1.83 -14.62
C MET A 415 7.12 2.40 -15.77
N ASP A 416 6.63 2.24 -17.01
CA ASP A 416 7.23 2.85 -18.21
C ASP A 416 6.77 4.30 -18.39
N LEU A 417 7.40 5.22 -17.63
CA LEU A 417 7.09 6.64 -17.65
C LEU A 417 7.30 7.28 -19.04
N ALA A 418 8.32 6.83 -19.76
CA ALA A 418 8.64 7.35 -21.10
C ALA A 418 7.50 7.09 -22.09
N ALA A 419 7.01 5.86 -22.10
CA ALA A 419 5.90 5.47 -22.97
C ALA A 419 4.58 6.16 -22.56
N LEU A 420 4.29 6.22 -21.27
CA LEU A 420 3.05 6.82 -20.77
C LEU A 420 2.95 8.31 -21.08
N LEU A 421 4.02 9.06 -20.84
CA LEU A 421 4.05 10.52 -21.05
C LEU A 421 4.50 10.92 -22.46
N ARG A 422 4.90 9.96 -23.30
CA ARG A 422 5.46 10.20 -24.64
C ARG A 422 6.59 11.23 -24.60
N LEU A 423 7.60 10.96 -23.75
CA LEU A 423 8.73 11.86 -23.56
C LEU A 423 9.64 11.84 -24.77
N GLU A 424 10.12 13.03 -25.17
CA GLU A 424 11.12 13.22 -26.23
C GLU A 424 12.54 13.13 -25.69
N LYS A 425 12.76 13.52 -24.41
CA LYS A 425 14.06 13.41 -23.75
C LYS A 425 14.45 11.95 -23.55
N PRO A 426 15.76 11.61 -23.70
CA PRO A 426 16.25 10.28 -23.36
C PRO A 426 15.94 9.91 -21.90
N VAL A 427 15.38 8.72 -21.69
CA VAL A 427 15.03 8.21 -20.35
C VAL A 427 15.86 6.98 -20.03
N VAL A 428 16.60 7.03 -18.92
CA VAL A 428 17.34 5.89 -18.36
C VAL A 428 16.58 5.39 -17.14
N ARG A 429 16.12 4.13 -17.19
CA ARG A 429 15.40 3.52 -16.06
C ARG A 429 16.37 3.07 -14.97
N VAL A 430 15.99 3.31 -13.72
CA VAL A 430 16.59 2.66 -12.56
C VAL A 430 15.82 1.37 -12.30
N ARG A 431 16.54 0.29 -12.12
CA ARG A 431 16.01 -0.98 -11.64
C ARG A 431 16.54 -1.21 -10.25
N TYR A 432 15.66 -1.54 -9.34
CA TYR A 432 16.01 -2.05 -8.03
C TYR A 432 15.29 -3.39 -7.85
N GLU A 433 16.08 -4.42 -7.67
CA GLU A 433 15.59 -5.78 -7.51
C GLU A 433 16.09 -6.33 -6.18
N LEU A 434 15.26 -7.15 -5.56
CA LEU A 434 15.67 -7.86 -4.36
C LEU A 434 16.76 -8.87 -4.71
N GLU A 435 17.85 -8.83 -3.94
CA GLU A 435 18.92 -9.82 -3.96
C GLU A 435 19.01 -10.47 -2.57
N GLU A 436 19.12 -11.77 -2.53
CA GLU A 436 19.30 -12.50 -1.26
C GLU A 436 20.70 -12.24 -0.71
N ALA A 437 20.78 -11.95 0.61
CA ALA A 437 22.04 -11.74 1.31
C ALA A 437 22.38 -12.92 2.25
N ASP A 438 21.46 -13.84 2.43
CA ASP A 438 21.65 -15.05 3.25
C ASP A 438 21.58 -16.32 2.37
N GLU A 439 22.26 -17.37 2.81
CA GLU A 439 22.16 -18.71 2.23
C GLU A 439 22.09 -19.75 3.37
N PRO A 440 20.98 -20.52 3.50
CA PRO A 440 19.75 -20.42 2.71
C PRO A 440 18.95 -19.15 3.01
N GLY A 441 18.42 -18.51 1.95
CA GLY A 441 17.67 -17.26 2.03
C GLY A 441 16.16 -17.42 1.89
N LEU A 442 15.51 -16.37 1.41
CA LEU A 442 14.06 -16.30 1.18
C LEU A 442 13.61 -17.36 0.14
N GLY A 443 14.41 -17.62 -0.88
CA GLY A 443 14.12 -18.61 -1.92
C GLY A 443 13.91 -20.00 -1.37
N ALA A 444 14.78 -20.43 -0.46
CA ALA A 444 14.64 -21.73 0.18
C ALA A 444 13.36 -21.86 1.01
N ILE A 445 12.91 -20.77 1.64
CA ILE A 445 11.63 -20.73 2.38
C ILE A 445 10.46 -20.90 1.42
N LEU A 446 10.48 -20.20 0.27
CA LEU A 446 9.43 -20.29 -0.74
C LEU A 446 9.38 -21.67 -1.39
N ASP A 447 10.52 -22.27 -1.69
CA ASP A 447 10.58 -23.61 -2.29
C ASP A 447 9.99 -24.66 -1.33
N ALA A 448 10.33 -24.58 -0.04
CA ALA A 448 9.75 -25.44 0.99
C ALA A 448 8.23 -25.21 1.13
N PHE A 449 7.76 -23.96 1.06
CA PHE A 449 6.34 -23.63 1.08
C PHE A 449 5.61 -24.21 -0.12
N VAL A 450 6.14 -24.03 -1.33
CA VAL A 450 5.57 -24.55 -2.58
C VAL A 450 5.46 -26.06 -2.53
N ALA A 451 6.53 -26.76 -2.13
CA ALA A 451 6.55 -28.22 -2.01
C ALA A 451 5.50 -28.74 -1.01
N ALA A 452 5.25 -28.00 0.06
CA ALA A 452 4.33 -28.42 1.11
C ALA A 452 2.85 -28.06 0.84
N ARG A 453 2.58 -26.98 0.07
CA ARG A 453 1.25 -26.37 0.00
C ARG A 453 0.66 -26.26 -1.39
N VAL A 454 1.45 -26.31 -2.46
CA VAL A 454 0.94 -26.15 -3.84
C VAL A 454 0.86 -27.51 -4.53
N PRO A 455 -0.36 -28.09 -4.71
CA PRO A 455 -0.51 -29.39 -5.36
C PRO A 455 0.01 -29.38 -6.81
N GLY A 456 0.79 -30.37 -7.20
CA GLY A 456 1.31 -30.53 -8.56
C GLY A 456 2.37 -29.51 -8.96
N ALA A 457 2.99 -28.84 -8.02
CA ALA A 457 4.15 -28.00 -8.29
C ALA A 457 5.31 -28.87 -8.81
N PRO A 458 6.04 -28.43 -9.88
CA PRO A 458 7.25 -29.14 -10.31
C PRO A 458 8.28 -29.11 -9.19
N CYS A 459 8.93 -30.25 -8.93
CA CYS A 459 10.03 -30.29 -7.98
C CYS A 459 11.10 -29.27 -8.42
N ALA A 460 11.56 -28.44 -7.49
CA ALA A 460 12.69 -27.54 -7.73
C ALA A 460 13.92 -28.42 -8.07
N SER A 461 14.42 -28.31 -9.31
CA SER A 461 15.64 -28.91 -9.78
C SER A 461 16.86 -28.11 -9.35
#